data_14f7b48aa4d7fa3575dc8701f020314d
#
_entry.id   14f7b48aa4d7fa3575dc8701f020314d
#
_cell.length_a   1.000
_cell.length_b   1.000
_cell.length_c   1.000
_cell.angle_alpha   90.00
_cell.angle_beta   90.00
_cell.angle_gamma   90.00
#
_symmetry.space_group_name_H-M   'P 1'
#
loop_
_entity.id
_entity.type
_entity.pdbx_description
1 polymer ?
#
loop_
_entity_poly.entity_id
_entity_poly.type
_entity_poly.pdbx_seq_one_letter_code
_entity_poly.pdbx_strand_id
1 'polypeptide(L)'
;IDGTNRKLSVKGDGSFVLPINPHVDYLVMASCKGYLNHKEELRVDSAKESKEYVLQFPLASITAPVLIDNIFYDFDKATLTEASTAALDQLVTLLKENPHVTIELSAHCDYKGNSEYNKHLSQRRAQSVVDYLIKHGIEKERLTPVGYGKEKPKNVRKKLTEKYPWLKEGDVLNEEFILKQSKEHQEICNQLNRRTEFKVLRTTYKLF
;
A
#
# COMPACT_ATOMS: atom_id res chain seq x y z
N ILE A 1 14.81 25.13 -1.87
CA ILE A 1 13.77 25.68 -0.94
C ILE A 1 14.38 26.89 -0.32
N ASP A 2 13.66 27.99 -0.30
CA ASP A 2 14.07 29.24 0.36
C ASP A 2 14.06 29.15 1.91
N GLY A 3 13.88 27.95 2.47
CA GLY A 3 13.80 27.69 3.92
C GLY A 3 12.50 28.12 4.59
N THR A 4 11.48 28.48 3.84
CA THR A 4 10.20 28.86 4.42
C THR A 4 9.26 27.65 4.56
N ASN A 5 8.67 27.47 5.76
CA ASN A 5 7.61 26.50 6.01
C ASN A 5 6.26 27.19 5.82
N ARG A 6 5.60 26.94 4.69
CA ARG A 6 4.27 27.44 4.42
C ARG A 6 3.23 26.32 4.57
N LYS A 7 2.21 26.56 5.43
CA LYS A 7 1.04 25.68 5.50
C LYS A 7 0.02 26.10 4.46
N LEU A 8 -0.49 25.11 3.71
CA LEU A 8 -1.54 25.29 2.73
C LEU A 8 -2.84 24.72 3.30
N SER A 9 -3.94 25.42 3.06
CA SER A 9 -5.28 24.91 3.35
C SER A 9 -5.78 24.11 2.15
N VAL A 10 -6.26 22.90 2.42
CA VAL A 10 -6.87 22.01 1.43
C VAL A 10 -8.37 22.31 1.40
N LYS A 11 -8.97 22.40 0.21
CA LYS A 11 -10.43 22.57 0.05
C LYS A 11 -11.18 21.30 0.47
N GLY A 12 -12.50 21.38 0.61
CA GLY A 12 -13.33 20.25 1.03
C GLY A 12 -13.33 19.05 0.06
N ASP A 13 -12.97 19.27 -1.20
CA ASP A 13 -12.80 18.25 -2.23
C ASP A 13 -11.40 17.60 -2.23
N GLY A 14 -10.51 18.04 -1.32
CA GLY A 14 -9.13 17.55 -1.24
C GLY A 14 -8.16 18.29 -2.16
N SER A 15 -8.60 19.29 -2.93
CA SER A 15 -7.73 20.05 -3.84
C SER A 15 -7.03 21.22 -3.14
N PHE A 16 -5.87 21.61 -3.66
CA PHE A 16 -5.15 22.82 -3.29
C PHE A 16 -4.52 23.48 -4.54
N VAL A 17 -4.21 24.75 -4.45
CA VAL A 17 -3.46 25.47 -5.47
C VAL A 17 -2.33 26.23 -4.79
N LEU A 18 -1.12 26.09 -5.32
CA LEU A 18 0.06 26.79 -4.86
C LEU A 18 0.70 27.54 -6.02
N PRO A 19 0.75 28.88 -5.99
CA PRO A 19 1.60 29.64 -6.90
C PRO A 19 3.06 29.28 -6.65
N ILE A 20 3.78 28.90 -7.68
CA ILE A 20 5.19 28.49 -7.62
C ILE A 20 6.08 29.47 -8.40
N ASN A 21 7.31 29.61 -7.94
CA ASN A 21 8.32 30.41 -8.62
C ASN A 21 9.20 29.53 -9.52
N PRO A 22 9.65 30.03 -10.67
CA PRO A 22 10.64 29.33 -11.48
C PRO A 22 11.97 29.19 -10.72
N HIS A 23 12.73 28.16 -11.05
CA HIS A 23 14.05 27.85 -10.46
C HIS A 23 14.04 27.54 -8.97
N VAL A 24 12.90 27.17 -8.40
CA VAL A 24 12.78 26.76 -6.99
C VAL A 24 12.31 25.33 -6.93
N ASP A 25 13.01 24.49 -6.17
CA ASP A 25 12.57 23.13 -5.86
C ASP A 25 11.66 23.16 -4.63
N TYR A 26 10.51 22.51 -4.73
CA TYR A 26 9.52 22.44 -3.67
C TYR A 26 9.47 21.03 -3.09
N LEU A 27 9.51 20.92 -1.75
CA LEU A 27 9.13 19.73 -1.02
C LEU A 27 7.74 19.95 -0.42
N VAL A 28 6.75 19.26 -0.94
CA VAL A 28 5.36 19.36 -0.47
C VAL A 28 5.02 18.13 0.36
N MET A 29 4.52 18.34 1.57
CA MET A 29 4.10 17.26 2.47
C MET A 29 2.60 17.36 2.75
N ALA A 30 1.88 16.28 2.46
CA ALA A 30 0.50 16.10 2.88
C ALA A 30 0.43 15.31 4.19
N SER A 31 -0.35 15.81 5.13
CA SER A 31 -0.63 15.13 6.41
C SER A 31 -2.11 15.24 6.77
N CYS A 32 -2.69 14.15 7.27
CA CYS A 32 -4.07 14.12 7.74
C CYS A 32 -4.17 13.18 8.94
N LYS A 33 -5.00 13.55 9.94
CA LYS A 33 -5.26 12.71 11.11
C LYS A 33 -5.82 11.36 10.67
N GLY A 34 -5.22 10.27 11.11
CA GLY A 34 -5.64 8.91 10.75
C GLY A 34 -4.97 8.35 9.49
N TYR A 35 -4.01 9.09 8.93
CA TYR A 35 -3.25 8.69 7.74
C TYR A 35 -1.75 8.87 7.96
N LEU A 36 -0.95 8.13 7.18
CA LEU A 36 0.48 8.34 7.09
C LEU A 36 0.79 9.59 6.28
N ASN A 37 1.87 10.28 6.63
CA ASN A 37 2.35 11.41 5.84
C ASN A 37 2.89 10.94 4.48
N HIS A 38 2.75 11.80 3.48
CA HIS A 38 3.33 11.60 2.17
C HIS A 38 3.99 12.87 1.66
N LYS A 39 5.17 12.75 1.05
CA LYS A 39 5.96 13.86 0.52
C LYS A 39 6.15 13.70 -0.98
N GLU A 40 6.10 14.83 -1.68
CA GLU A 40 6.42 14.91 -3.11
C GLU A 40 7.42 16.03 -3.34
N GLU A 41 8.42 15.77 -4.17
CA GLU A 41 9.37 16.77 -4.64
C GLU A 41 8.92 17.29 -6.00
N LEU A 42 8.83 18.61 -6.13
CA LEU A 42 8.57 19.28 -7.40
C LEU A 42 9.78 20.12 -7.79
N ARG A 43 10.44 19.73 -8.86
CA ARG A 43 11.49 20.54 -9.49
C ARG A 43 10.87 21.42 -10.55
N VAL A 44 11.05 22.70 -10.43
CA VAL A 44 10.45 23.67 -11.35
C VAL A 44 11.50 24.15 -12.35
N ASP A 45 11.32 23.73 -13.59
CA ASP A 45 12.17 24.17 -14.70
C ASP A 45 11.97 25.65 -15.02
N SER A 46 12.96 26.25 -15.73
CA SER A 46 12.84 27.58 -16.32
C SER A 46 11.91 27.54 -17.53
N ALA A 47 10.61 27.58 -17.29
CA ALA A 47 9.65 27.69 -18.38
C ALA A 47 9.56 29.15 -18.87
N LYS A 48 9.58 29.34 -20.17
CA LYS A 48 9.33 30.66 -20.81
C LYS A 48 7.87 31.04 -20.77
N GLU A 49 6.99 30.09 -20.51
CA GLU A 49 5.53 30.23 -20.47
C GLU A 49 4.98 29.67 -19.14
N SER A 50 3.79 30.11 -18.75
CA SER A 50 3.09 29.60 -17.56
C SER A 50 2.82 28.10 -17.72
N LYS A 51 3.21 27.31 -16.74
CA LYS A 51 3.06 25.85 -16.71
C LYS A 51 2.32 25.43 -15.44
N GLU A 52 1.39 24.50 -15.60
CA GLU A 52 0.69 23.86 -14.49
C GLU A 52 1.35 22.52 -14.16
N TYR A 53 1.54 22.26 -12.88
CA TYR A 53 2.04 20.99 -12.35
C TYR A 53 0.94 20.36 -11.49
N VAL A 54 0.69 19.07 -11.69
CA VAL A 54 -0.30 18.33 -10.91
C VAL A 54 0.42 17.36 -9.97
N LEU A 55 0.23 17.55 -8.66
CA LEU A 55 0.72 16.66 -7.61
C LEU A 55 -0.46 15.90 -7.00
N GLN A 56 -0.27 14.59 -6.75
CA GLN A 56 -1.27 13.75 -6.11
C GLN A 56 -0.67 13.12 -4.85
N PHE A 57 -1.40 13.18 -3.74
CA PHE A 57 -0.98 12.66 -2.45
C PHE A 57 -1.90 11.52 -1.99
N PRO A 58 -1.67 10.27 -2.43
CA PRO A 58 -2.42 9.12 -1.94
C PRO A 58 -2.02 8.82 -0.50
N LEU A 59 -2.87 9.17 0.48
CA LEU A 59 -2.59 8.95 1.88
C LEU A 59 -3.02 7.55 2.33
N ALA A 60 -2.09 6.80 2.93
CA ALA A 60 -2.32 5.48 3.47
C ALA A 60 -2.96 5.55 4.87
N SER A 61 -4.05 4.82 5.10
CA SER A 61 -4.75 4.78 6.39
C SER A 61 -3.91 4.10 7.48
N ILE A 62 -3.95 4.63 8.72
CA ILE A 62 -3.35 3.98 9.89
C ILE A 62 -4.33 3.02 10.58
N THR A 63 -5.61 3.01 10.25
CA THR A 63 -6.65 2.24 10.95
C THR A 63 -7.08 0.96 10.22
N ALA A 64 -6.79 0.88 8.92
CA ALA A 64 -7.20 -0.25 8.09
C ALA A 64 -6.01 -0.82 7.31
N PRO A 65 -6.02 -2.14 6.98
CA PRO A 65 -5.02 -2.71 6.09
C PRO A 65 -5.02 -1.99 4.73
N VAL A 66 -3.82 -1.74 4.22
CA VAL A 66 -3.57 -1.10 2.93
C VAL A 66 -3.02 -2.16 1.97
N LEU A 67 -3.68 -2.34 0.85
CA LEU A 67 -3.22 -3.23 -0.21
C LEU A 67 -1.94 -2.68 -0.82
N ILE A 68 -0.95 -3.53 -1.01
CA ILE A 68 0.24 -3.23 -1.80
C ILE A 68 -0.01 -3.82 -3.18
N ASP A 69 -0.40 -2.98 -4.11
CA ASP A 69 -0.64 -3.41 -5.48
C ASP A 69 0.68 -3.84 -6.15
N ASN A 70 0.58 -4.69 -7.17
CA ASN A 70 1.70 -5.14 -8.00
C ASN A 70 2.83 -5.89 -7.25
N ILE A 71 2.51 -6.61 -6.19
CA ILE A 71 3.44 -7.56 -5.59
C ILE A 71 3.22 -8.94 -6.23
N PHE A 72 4.22 -9.38 -6.95
CA PHE A 72 4.20 -10.66 -7.67
C PHE A 72 5.29 -11.59 -7.15
N TYR A 73 4.99 -12.86 -7.11
CA TYR A 73 5.91 -13.93 -6.75
C TYR A 73 6.00 -14.93 -7.89
N ASP A 74 7.12 -15.61 -8.02
CA ASP A 74 7.20 -16.78 -8.88
C ASP A 74 6.14 -17.82 -8.48
N PHE A 75 5.69 -18.61 -9.46
CA PHE A 75 4.70 -19.65 -9.20
C PHE A 75 5.16 -20.58 -8.09
N ASP A 76 4.30 -20.76 -7.08
CA ASP A 76 4.55 -21.59 -5.89
C ASP A 76 5.81 -21.23 -5.09
N LYS A 77 6.34 -20.03 -5.25
CA LYS A 77 7.52 -19.52 -4.54
C LYS A 77 7.22 -18.28 -3.72
N ALA A 78 8.18 -17.92 -2.89
CA ALA A 78 8.20 -16.67 -2.15
C ALA A 78 9.20 -15.64 -2.76
N THR A 79 9.84 -15.99 -3.87
CA THR A 79 10.76 -15.10 -4.59
C THR A 79 9.98 -13.97 -5.22
N LEU A 80 10.33 -12.74 -4.86
CA LEU A 80 9.76 -11.54 -5.45
C LEU A 80 10.25 -11.38 -6.90
N THR A 81 9.35 -11.04 -7.79
CA THR A 81 9.71 -10.74 -9.18
C THR A 81 10.23 -9.31 -9.32
N GLU A 82 11.00 -9.03 -10.36
CA GLU A 82 11.48 -7.67 -10.68
C GLU A 82 10.32 -6.68 -10.84
N ALA A 83 9.18 -7.12 -11.36
CA ALA A 83 7.98 -6.29 -11.49
C ALA A 83 7.45 -5.75 -10.14
N SER A 84 7.80 -6.39 -9.03
CA SER A 84 7.41 -5.93 -7.69
C SER A 84 8.28 -4.78 -7.15
N THR A 85 9.42 -4.51 -7.77
CA THR A 85 10.43 -3.55 -7.24
C THR A 85 9.85 -2.16 -7.06
N ALA A 86 9.13 -1.65 -8.06
CA ALA A 86 8.56 -0.31 -7.99
C ALA A 86 7.56 -0.13 -6.82
N ALA A 87 6.70 -1.13 -6.58
CA ALA A 87 5.75 -1.09 -5.46
C ALA A 87 6.47 -1.19 -4.10
N LEU A 88 7.53 -1.98 -4.03
CA LEU A 88 8.33 -2.12 -2.81
C LEU A 88 9.14 -0.86 -2.52
N ASP A 89 9.68 -0.18 -3.52
CA ASP A 89 10.40 1.09 -3.37
C ASP A 89 9.46 2.21 -2.90
N GLN A 90 8.21 2.23 -3.36
CA GLN A 90 7.18 3.14 -2.84
C GLN A 90 6.91 2.88 -1.34
N LEU A 91 6.85 1.61 -0.93
CA LEU A 91 6.68 1.27 0.49
C LEU A 91 7.92 1.64 1.31
N VAL A 92 9.14 1.45 0.80
CA VAL A 92 10.39 1.92 1.43
C VAL A 92 10.32 3.43 1.65
N THR A 93 9.94 4.19 0.62
CA THR A 93 9.81 5.65 0.70
C THR A 93 8.78 6.04 1.77
N LEU A 94 7.58 5.45 1.73
CA LEU A 94 6.53 5.70 2.72
C LEU A 94 7.01 5.45 4.16
N LEU A 95 7.75 4.36 4.40
CA LEU A 95 8.28 4.03 5.73
C LEU A 95 9.43 4.95 6.17
N LYS A 96 10.24 5.46 5.24
CA LYS A 96 11.26 6.47 5.54
C LYS A 96 10.65 7.83 5.88
N GLU A 97 9.56 8.19 5.23
CA GLU A 97 8.80 9.42 5.53
C GLU A 97 8.06 9.35 6.88
N ASN A 98 7.79 8.14 7.37
CA ASN A 98 7.09 7.88 8.62
C ASN A 98 7.96 7.04 9.58
N PRO A 99 9.07 7.58 10.12
CA PRO A 99 10.10 6.81 10.86
C PRO A 99 9.58 6.21 12.17
N HIS A 100 8.53 6.76 12.75
CA HIS A 100 7.97 6.28 14.02
C HIS A 100 6.85 5.23 13.87
N VAL A 101 6.67 4.71 12.66
CA VAL A 101 5.62 3.73 12.35
C VAL A 101 6.20 2.32 12.35
N THR A 102 5.51 1.40 13.01
CA THR A 102 5.72 -0.05 12.85
C THR A 102 4.53 -0.65 12.10
N ILE A 103 4.80 -1.64 11.28
CA ILE A 103 3.78 -2.28 10.44
C ILE A 103 3.79 -3.81 10.58
N GLU A 104 2.61 -4.41 10.42
CA GLU A 104 2.45 -5.80 10.03
C GLU A 104 2.44 -5.88 8.51
N LEU A 105 3.28 -6.72 7.95
CA LEU A 105 3.29 -7.12 6.54
C LEU A 105 2.59 -8.46 6.42
N SER A 106 1.43 -8.50 5.78
CA SER A 106 0.63 -9.71 5.68
C SER A 106 0.51 -10.20 4.22
N ALA A 107 0.68 -11.51 4.04
CA ALA A 107 0.44 -12.16 2.75
C ALA A 107 -0.68 -13.21 2.88
N HIS A 108 -1.45 -13.33 1.81
CA HIS A 108 -2.65 -14.15 1.74
C HIS A 108 -2.62 -15.03 0.48
N CYS A 109 -3.22 -16.21 0.59
CA CYS A 109 -3.46 -17.13 -0.51
C CYS A 109 -4.94 -17.16 -0.88
N ASP A 110 -5.26 -17.73 -2.04
CA ASP A 110 -6.64 -18.11 -2.37
C ASP A 110 -7.05 -19.38 -1.56
N TYR A 111 -8.29 -19.81 -1.74
CA TYR A 111 -8.85 -20.94 -0.98
C TYR A 111 -8.27 -22.30 -1.40
N LYS A 112 -7.62 -22.39 -2.58
CA LYS A 112 -7.15 -23.66 -3.14
C LYS A 112 -5.98 -24.24 -2.36
N GLY A 113 -5.91 -25.56 -2.30
CA GLY A 113 -4.80 -26.28 -1.69
C GLY A 113 -4.89 -26.47 -0.17
N ASN A 114 -3.84 -27.06 0.38
CA ASN A 114 -3.75 -27.38 1.78
C ASN A 114 -3.55 -26.13 2.64
N SER A 115 -4.26 -26.04 3.78
CA SER A 115 -4.27 -24.85 4.63
C SER A 115 -2.90 -24.60 5.28
N GLU A 116 -2.24 -25.62 5.77
CA GLU A 116 -0.93 -25.53 6.41
C GLU A 116 0.14 -25.12 5.38
N TYR A 117 0.13 -25.73 4.21
CA TYR A 117 1.00 -25.33 3.11
C TYR A 117 0.83 -23.86 2.74
N ASN A 118 -0.41 -23.39 2.54
CA ASN A 118 -0.72 -21.99 2.25
C ASN A 118 -0.27 -21.06 3.37
N LYS A 119 -0.38 -21.48 4.62
CA LYS A 119 0.10 -20.73 5.78
C LYS A 119 1.62 -20.53 5.70
N HIS A 120 2.37 -21.61 5.47
CA HIS A 120 3.82 -21.54 5.34
C HIS A 120 4.27 -20.75 4.10
N LEU A 121 3.60 -20.93 2.95
CA LEU A 121 3.91 -20.19 1.74
C LEU A 121 3.69 -18.68 1.92
N SER A 122 2.54 -18.29 2.50
CA SER A 122 2.24 -16.88 2.76
C SER A 122 3.20 -16.29 3.79
N GLN A 123 3.60 -17.04 4.82
CA GLN A 123 4.61 -16.58 5.79
C GLN A 123 5.96 -16.28 5.10
N ARG A 124 6.43 -17.18 4.23
CA ARG A 124 7.66 -16.94 3.46
C ARG A 124 7.53 -15.73 2.52
N ARG A 125 6.37 -15.52 1.91
CA ARG A 125 6.10 -14.35 1.06
C ARG A 125 6.14 -13.04 1.84
N ALA A 126 5.49 -12.98 2.99
CA ALA A 126 5.56 -11.83 3.89
C ALA A 126 7.00 -11.55 4.34
N GLN A 127 7.76 -12.61 4.66
CA GLN A 127 9.18 -12.50 5.03
C GLN A 127 10.03 -11.94 3.88
N SER A 128 9.83 -12.38 2.64
CA SER A 128 10.58 -11.85 1.49
C SER A 128 10.38 -10.35 1.28
N VAL A 129 9.17 -9.85 1.54
CA VAL A 129 8.91 -8.39 1.51
C VAL A 129 9.65 -7.69 2.65
N VAL A 130 9.60 -8.24 3.86
CA VAL A 130 10.34 -7.70 5.02
C VAL A 130 11.84 -7.67 4.75
N ASP A 131 12.41 -8.74 4.20
CA ASP A 131 13.83 -8.82 3.86
C ASP A 131 14.23 -7.76 2.83
N TYR A 132 13.36 -7.51 1.84
CA TYR A 132 13.55 -6.42 0.89
C TYR A 132 13.60 -5.05 1.58
N LEU A 133 12.65 -4.76 2.46
CA LEU A 133 12.59 -3.49 3.21
C LEU A 133 13.81 -3.28 4.10
N ILE A 134 14.26 -4.34 4.80
CA ILE A 134 15.48 -4.31 5.62
C ILE A 134 16.71 -3.98 4.75
N LYS A 135 16.85 -4.67 3.61
CA LYS A 135 17.94 -4.41 2.66
C LYS A 135 17.96 -2.96 2.17
N HIS A 136 16.82 -2.28 2.12
CA HIS A 136 16.69 -0.88 1.71
C HIS A 136 16.66 0.10 2.88
N GLY A 137 17.11 -0.34 4.07
CA GLY A 137 17.39 0.51 5.22
C GLY A 137 16.20 0.75 6.16
N ILE A 138 15.17 -0.08 6.11
CA ILE A 138 14.12 -0.05 7.14
C ILE A 138 14.54 -0.94 8.32
N GLU A 139 14.43 -0.43 9.54
CA GLU A 139 14.78 -1.17 10.75
C GLU A 139 13.88 -2.40 10.93
N LYS A 140 14.49 -3.56 11.25
CA LYS A 140 13.78 -4.85 11.42
C LYS A 140 12.69 -4.79 12.48
N GLU A 141 12.91 -4.07 13.56
CA GLU A 141 12.00 -3.92 14.70
C GLU A 141 10.71 -3.19 14.33
N ARG A 142 10.69 -2.52 13.18
CA ARG A 142 9.52 -1.85 12.64
C ARG A 142 8.61 -2.77 11.82
N LEU A 143 9.04 -3.99 11.53
CA LEU A 143 8.45 -4.88 10.54
C LEU A 143 8.05 -6.21 11.16
N THR A 144 6.79 -6.60 11.02
CA THR A 144 6.26 -7.88 11.50
C THR A 144 5.67 -8.66 10.33
N PRO A 145 6.35 -9.70 9.79
CA PRO A 145 5.82 -10.52 8.72
C PRO A 145 4.77 -11.51 9.25
N VAL A 146 3.62 -11.60 8.60
CA VAL A 146 2.54 -12.54 8.95
C VAL A 146 1.98 -13.21 7.69
N GLY A 147 2.02 -14.53 7.64
CA GLY A 147 1.32 -15.30 6.63
C GLY A 147 -0.06 -15.71 7.14
N TYR A 148 -1.12 -15.32 6.45
CA TYR A 148 -2.48 -15.71 6.81
C TYR A 148 -2.98 -16.91 5.99
N GLY A 149 -2.24 -17.37 4.98
CA GLY A 149 -2.73 -18.41 4.09
C GLY A 149 -4.11 -18.06 3.54
N LYS A 150 -5.05 -18.99 3.65
CA LYS A 150 -6.46 -18.80 3.27
C LYS A 150 -7.40 -18.42 4.43
N GLU A 151 -6.86 -18.21 5.63
CA GLU A 151 -7.64 -17.97 6.87
C GLU A 151 -8.34 -16.60 6.89
N LYS A 152 -7.82 -15.62 6.15
CA LYS A 152 -8.39 -14.28 6.07
C LYS A 152 -8.76 -13.93 4.63
N PRO A 153 -9.90 -14.44 4.11
CA PRO A 153 -10.39 -14.08 2.79
C PRO A 153 -10.70 -12.58 2.71
N LYS A 154 -10.66 -12.04 1.50
CA LYS A 154 -10.95 -10.63 1.26
C LYS A 154 -12.40 -10.30 1.59
N ASN A 155 -12.62 -9.25 2.38
CA ASN A 155 -13.91 -8.61 2.55
C ASN A 155 -14.11 -7.54 1.46
N VAL A 156 -15.26 -7.57 0.82
CA VAL A 156 -15.66 -6.61 -0.21
C VAL A 156 -16.04 -5.29 0.45
N ARG A 157 -15.35 -4.22 0.06
CA ARG A 157 -15.68 -2.84 0.43
C ARG A 157 -16.23 -2.10 -0.78
N LYS A 158 -16.90 -0.98 -0.57
CA LYS A 158 -17.52 -0.13 -1.60
C LYS A 158 -16.67 0.04 -2.87
N LYS A 159 -15.39 0.36 -2.75
CA LYS A 159 -14.48 0.51 -3.90
C LYS A 159 -14.40 -0.74 -4.79
N LEU A 160 -14.55 -1.94 -4.21
CA LEU A 160 -14.57 -3.18 -4.99
C LEU A 160 -15.90 -3.39 -5.74
N THR A 161 -17.01 -2.94 -5.17
CA THR A 161 -18.32 -3.03 -5.87
C THR A 161 -18.40 -2.08 -7.06
N GLU A 162 -17.68 -0.97 -7.04
CA GLU A 162 -17.56 -0.07 -8.20
C GLU A 162 -16.80 -0.73 -9.36
N LYS A 163 -15.76 -1.50 -9.06
CA LYS A 163 -14.96 -2.23 -10.06
C LYS A 163 -15.64 -3.55 -10.51
N TYR A 164 -16.32 -4.21 -9.58
CA TYR A 164 -16.99 -5.49 -9.79
C TYR A 164 -18.44 -5.40 -9.34
N PRO A 165 -19.37 -4.91 -10.20
CA PRO A 165 -20.77 -4.64 -9.80
C PRO A 165 -21.58 -5.86 -9.35
N TRP A 166 -21.10 -7.07 -9.63
CA TRP A 166 -21.70 -8.31 -9.18
C TRP A 166 -21.39 -8.68 -7.71
N LEU A 167 -20.37 -8.03 -7.12
CA LEU A 167 -20.07 -8.14 -5.69
C LEU A 167 -20.92 -7.15 -4.88
N LYS A 168 -21.24 -7.52 -3.65
CA LYS A 168 -21.93 -6.65 -2.68
C LYS A 168 -20.97 -6.25 -1.56
N GLU A 169 -21.14 -5.06 -1.05
CA GLU A 169 -20.40 -4.62 0.14
C GLU A 169 -20.72 -5.55 1.31
N GLY A 170 -19.66 -6.03 2.00
CA GLY A 170 -19.76 -7.01 3.07
C GLY A 170 -19.60 -8.46 2.63
N ASP A 171 -19.60 -8.78 1.33
CA ASP A 171 -19.31 -10.13 0.87
C ASP A 171 -17.91 -10.55 1.36
N VAL A 172 -17.79 -11.80 1.81
CA VAL A 172 -16.55 -12.43 2.23
C VAL A 172 -16.15 -13.44 1.16
N LEU A 173 -15.02 -13.24 0.48
CA LEU A 173 -14.58 -14.07 -0.63
C LEU A 173 -13.96 -15.40 -0.13
N ASN A 174 -14.69 -16.13 0.73
CA ASN A 174 -14.31 -17.44 1.22
C ASN A 174 -14.65 -18.54 0.17
N GLU A 175 -14.24 -19.78 0.46
CA GLU A 175 -14.46 -20.93 -0.43
C GLU A 175 -15.94 -21.12 -0.77
N GLU A 176 -16.83 -21.05 0.24
CA GLU A 176 -18.27 -21.23 0.04
C GLU A 176 -18.87 -20.18 -0.90
N PHE A 177 -18.47 -18.92 -0.74
CA PHE A 177 -18.90 -17.82 -1.63
C PHE A 177 -18.37 -18.03 -3.05
N ILE A 178 -17.08 -18.36 -3.17
CA ILE A 178 -16.41 -18.50 -4.47
C ILE A 178 -17.02 -19.64 -5.29
N LEU A 179 -17.26 -20.79 -4.69
CA LEU A 179 -17.78 -21.97 -5.40
C LEU A 179 -19.19 -21.76 -5.97
N LYS A 180 -19.94 -20.78 -5.47
CA LYS A 180 -21.27 -20.40 -6.01
C LYS A 180 -21.20 -19.49 -7.24
N GLN A 181 -20.01 -18.99 -7.59
CA GLN A 181 -19.81 -18.05 -8.69
C GLN A 181 -19.50 -18.77 -10.02
N SER A 182 -19.62 -18.05 -11.13
CA SER A 182 -19.12 -18.52 -12.43
C SER A 182 -17.62 -18.77 -12.36
N LYS A 183 -17.06 -19.61 -13.24
CA LYS A 183 -15.60 -19.89 -13.28
C LYS A 183 -14.77 -18.62 -13.43
N GLU A 184 -15.24 -17.66 -14.22
CA GLU A 184 -14.59 -16.36 -14.40
C GLU A 184 -14.58 -15.56 -13.09
N HIS A 185 -15.73 -15.45 -12.41
CA HIS A 185 -15.83 -14.76 -11.12
C HIS A 185 -15.03 -15.48 -10.02
N GLN A 186 -14.96 -16.82 -10.05
CA GLN A 186 -14.10 -17.56 -9.12
C GLN A 186 -12.64 -17.16 -9.25
N GLU A 187 -12.12 -17.02 -10.49
CA GLU A 187 -10.73 -16.61 -10.68
C GLU A 187 -10.50 -15.17 -10.24
N ILE A 188 -11.43 -14.25 -10.48
CA ILE A 188 -11.37 -12.89 -9.96
C ILE A 188 -11.29 -12.90 -8.42
N CYS A 189 -12.15 -13.66 -7.74
CA CYS A 189 -12.10 -13.81 -6.28
C CYS A 189 -10.76 -14.36 -5.80
N ASN A 190 -10.22 -15.37 -6.49
CA ASN A 190 -8.92 -15.95 -6.18
C ASN A 190 -7.80 -14.92 -6.31
N GLN A 191 -7.80 -14.11 -7.37
CA GLN A 191 -6.83 -13.03 -7.56
C GLN A 191 -6.91 -11.99 -6.44
N LEU A 192 -8.14 -11.60 -6.03
CA LEU A 192 -8.35 -10.66 -4.93
C LEU A 192 -7.88 -11.24 -3.58
N ASN A 193 -7.95 -12.56 -3.40
CA ASN A 193 -7.43 -13.23 -2.22
C ASN A 193 -5.90 -13.35 -2.21
N ARG A 194 -5.26 -13.59 -3.35
CA ARG A 194 -3.78 -13.61 -3.50
C ARG A 194 -3.23 -12.20 -3.43
N ARG A 195 -3.01 -11.70 -2.22
CA ARG A 195 -2.63 -10.31 -1.98
C ARG A 195 -1.59 -10.16 -0.88
N THR A 196 -0.89 -9.05 -0.91
CA THR A 196 -0.02 -8.57 0.15
C THR A 196 -0.58 -7.24 0.67
N GLU A 197 -0.69 -7.10 1.97
CA GLU A 197 -1.20 -5.89 2.64
C GLU A 197 -0.24 -5.47 3.74
N PHE A 198 -0.21 -4.19 4.08
CA PHE A 198 0.38 -3.76 5.34
C PHE A 198 -0.67 -3.11 6.25
N LYS A 199 -0.47 -3.21 7.54
CA LYS A 199 -1.30 -2.57 8.57
C LYS A 199 -0.39 -1.89 9.57
N VAL A 200 -0.70 -0.64 9.91
CA VAL A 200 0.01 0.08 10.97
C VAL A 200 -0.31 -0.55 12.33
N LEU A 201 0.73 -0.90 13.07
CA LEU A 201 0.63 -1.43 14.42
C LEU A 201 0.83 -0.33 15.47
N ARG A 202 1.79 0.56 15.23
CA ARG A 202 2.19 1.61 16.16
C ARG A 202 2.70 2.83 15.39
N THR A 203 2.43 4.02 15.94
CA THR A 203 2.87 5.31 15.37
C THR A 203 3.86 6.06 16.27
N THR A 204 4.33 5.43 17.34
CA THR A 204 5.18 6.04 18.38
C THR A 204 6.50 5.28 18.60
N TYR A 205 6.98 4.56 17.59
CA TYR A 205 8.25 3.84 17.66
C TYR A 205 9.42 4.80 17.93
N LYS A 206 10.23 4.53 18.95
CA LYS A 206 11.37 5.38 19.39
C LYS A 206 11.01 6.86 19.67
N LEU A 207 9.78 7.18 20.03
CA LEU A 207 9.44 8.52 20.51
C LEU A 207 9.69 8.70 22.02
N PHE A 208 9.90 7.59 22.76
CA PHE A 208 10.15 7.53 24.19
C PHE A 208 11.24 6.51 24.51
#